data_ee2bcbdf80401b85e016ac802f460152
#
_entry.id   ee2bcbdf80401b85e016ac802f460152
#
_cell.length_a   1.000
_cell.length_b   1.000
_cell.length_c   1.000
_cell.angle_alpha   90.00
_cell.angle_beta   90.00
_cell.angle_gamma   90.00
#
_symmetry.space_group_name_H-M   'P 1'
#
loop_
_entity.id
_entity.type
_entity.pdbx_description
1 polymer ?
#
loop_
_entity_poly.entity_id
_entity_poly.type
_entity_poly.pdbx_seq_one_letter_code
_entity_poly.pdbx_strand_id
1 'polypeptide(L)'
;MVQITPHQKLLFSQVAIHTIYIVGMYLYWDPKWLFVSILGVLFIGHYGFGVYCHRYLSHCSFDTPRFIQQILNIFAVMGLQGSPLTWAANHVKHHKCADKQGDPHPSSDGIRTWFWLGAGDHTIERNVIKRLGGDNMHRLTSKYYFKIFWAIILISFIIDPRVTIYFFAFAIIYSFHVSSFVNVVLHKFGYRNFDTNDNSTNLPLPIFLESPYHNNHHNDPSNYNQAVKWYEFDIHKYLIDIIKVK
;
A
#
# COMPACT_ATOMS: atom_id res chain seq x y z
N MET A 1 -18.08 -7.74 -26.78
CA MET A 1 -16.84 -8.01 -26.03
C MET A 1 -17.07 -7.59 -24.57
N VAL A 2 -16.88 -8.49 -23.63
CA VAL A 2 -16.98 -8.16 -22.20
C VAL A 2 -15.81 -7.25 -21.83
N GLN A 3 -16.08 -6.01 -21.39
CA GLN A 3 -15.03 -5.10 -20.95
C GLN A 3 -14.52 -5.53 -19.57
N ILE A 4 -13.22 -5.85 -19.48
CA ILE A 4 -12.55 -6.19 -18.22
C ILE A 4 -12.47 -4.93 -17.36
N THR A 5 -13.03 -4.97 -16.15
CA THR A 5 -13.01 -3.86 -15.19
C THR A 5 -11.60 -3.58 -14.65
N PRO A 6 -11.30 -2.37 -14.15
CA PRO A 6 -10.02 -2.06 -13.49
C PRO A 6 -9.71 -3.01 -12.33
N HIS A 7 -10.73 -3.40 -11.57
CA HIS A 7 -10.59 -4.36 -10.46
C HIS A 7 -10.19 -5.76 -10.96
N GLN A 8 -10.84 -6.27 -12.00
CA GLN A 8 -10.46 -7.54 -12.62
C GLN A 8 -9.03 -7.52 -13.18
N LYS A 9 -8.62 -6.40 -13.80
CA LYS A 9 -7.22 -6.23 -14.25
C LYS A 9 -6.24 -6.30 -13.08
N LEU A 10 -6.60 -5.71 -11.94
CA LEU A 10 -5.78 -5.75 -10.74
C LEU A 10 -5.61 -7.19 -10.24
N LEU A 11 -6.70 -7.93 -10.08
CA LEU A 11 -6.68 -9.33 -9.65
C LEU A 11 -5.87 -10.22 -10.61
N PHE A 12 -6.07 -10.09 -11.93
CA PHE A 12 -5.28 -10.83 -12.91
C PHE A 12 -3.79 -10.49 -12.83
N SER A 13 -3.46 -9.21 -12.62
CA SER A 13 -2.07 -8.78 -12.44
C SER A 13 -1.46 -9.33 -11.16
N GLN A 14 -2.21 -9.40 -10.06
CA GLN A 14 -1.75 -10.04 -8.82
C GLN A 14 -1.46 -11.52 -9.03
N VAL A 15 -2.37 -12.27 -9.66
CA VAL A 15 -2.14 -13.69 -9.99
C VAL A 15 -0.89 -13.85 -10.86
N ALA A 16 -0.71 -13.00 -11.89
CA ALA A 16 0.46 -13.05 -12.76
C ALA A 16 1.77 -12.80 -11.99
N ILE A 17 1.81 -11.81 -11.09
CA ILE A 17 2.99 -11.51 -10.28
C ILE A 17 3.33 -12.66 -9.32
N HIS A 18 2.33 -13.26 -8.66
CA HIS A 18 2.56 -14.43 -7.81
C HIS A 18 3.13 -15.60 -8.62
N THR A 19 2.61 -15.83 -9.83
CA THR A 19 3.12 -16.87 -10.73
C THR A 19 4.55 -16.58 -11.17
N ILE A 20 4.85 -15.34 -11.59
CA ILE A 20 6.19 -14.88 -11.96
C ILE A 20 7.17 -15.11 -10.79
N TYR A 21 6.75 -14.79 -9.57
CA TYR A 21 7.59 -15.00 -8.39
C TYR A 21 7.89 -16.48 -8.15
N ILE A 22 6.84 -17.33 -8.11
CA ILE A 22 7.00 -18.77 -7.84
C ILE A 22 7.87 -19.43 -8.90
N VAL A 23 7.54 -19.21 -10.18
CA VAL A 23 8.33 -19.79 -11.31
C VAL A 23 9.72 -19.19 -11.36
N GLY A 24 9.83 -17.88 -11.12
CA GLY A 24 11.11 -17.18 -11.11
C GLY A 24 12.03 -17.66 -10.00
N MET A 25 11.51 -17.89 -8.80
CA MET A 25 12.29 -18.47 -7.69
C MET A 25 12.78 -19.89 -8.00
N TYR A 26 12.00 -20.68 -8.73
CA TYR A 26 12.43 -22.01 -9.17
C TYR A 26 13.57 -21.93 -10.20
N LEU A 27 13.48 -21.00 -11.16
CA LEU A 27 14.42 -20.91 -12.28
C LEU A 27 15.68 -20.10 -11.97
N TYR A 28 15.59 -19.09 -11.09
CA TYR A 28 16.61 -18.07 -10.86
C TYR A 28 17.00 -17.94 -9.39
N TRP A 29 16.85 -19.02 -8.60
CA TRP A 29 17.21 -19.00 -7.18
C TRP A 29 18.69 -18.62 -6.98
N ASP A 30 18.92 -17.53 -6.25
CA ASP A 30 20.24 -17.10 -5.80
C ASP A 30 20.12 -16.36 -4.46
N PRO A 31 20.60 -16.93 -3.34
CA PRO A 31 20.45 -16.36 -2.01
C PRO A 31 21.13 -14.99 -1.85
N LYS A 32 22.10 -14.64 -2.70
CA LYS A 32 22.73 -13.31 -2.69
C LYS A 32 21.73 -12.19 -3.06
N TRP A 33 20.68 -12.52 -3.78
CA TRP A 33 19.65 -11.58 -4.21
C TRP A 33 18.57 -11.32 -3.13
N LEU A 34 18.56 -12.04 -2.03
CA LEU A 34 17.62 -11.78 -0.92
C LEU A 34 17.76 -10.36 -0.36
N PHE A 35 18.98 -9.79 -0.37
CA PHE A 35 19.18 -8.39 -0.02
C PHE A 35 18.42 -7.43 -0.94
N VAL A 36 18.33 -7.74 -2.23
CA VAL A 36 17.58 -6.95 -3.21
C VAL A 36 16.07 -6.99 -2.90
N SER A 37 15.55 -8.10 -2.35
CA SER A 37 14.17 -8.18 -1.88
C SER A 37 13.89 -7.23 -0.71
N ILE A 38 14.83 -7.10 0.23
CA ILE A 38 14.71 -6.13 1.34
C ILE A 38 14.64 -4.70 0.81
N LEU A 39 15.46 -4.36 -0.18
CA LEU A 39 15.40 -3.04 -0.83
C LEU A 39 14.06 -2.83 -1.55
N GLY A 40 13.54 -3.85 -2.24
CA GLY A 40 12.21 -3.79 -2.86
C GLY A 40 11.11 -3.49 -1.85
N VAL A 41 11.11 -4.19 -0.70
CA VAL A 41 10.17 -3.94 0.41
C VAL A 41 10.32 -2.53 0.96
N LEU A 42 11.55 -2.05 1.16
CA LEU A 42 11.79 -0.70 1.65
C LEU A 42 11.20 0.36 0.70
N PHE A 43 11.46 0.26 -0.60
CA PHE A 43 11.03 1.28 -1.56
C PHE A 43 9.55 1.14 -1.92
N ILE A 44 9.07 -0.05 -2.22
CA ILE A 44 7.69 -0.27 -2.68
C ILE A 44 6.72 -0.34 -1.49
N GLY A 45 6.99 -1.17 -0.50
CA GLY A 45 6.14 -1.34 0.68
C GLY A 45 6.17 -0.11 1.59
N HIS A 46 7.33 0.19 2.16
CA HIS A 46 7.40 1.26 3.16
C HIS A 46 7.28 2.65 2.53
N TYR A 47 8.14 3.03 1.57
CA TYR A 47 8.07 4.37 0.97
C TYR A 47 6.87 4.54 0.05
N GLY A 48 6.52 3.56 -0.79
CA GLY A 48 5.40 3.65 -1.73
C GLY A 48 4.04 3.61 -1.02
N PHE A 49 3.82 2.68 -0.10
CA PHE A 49 2.53 2.53 0.59
C PHE A 49 2.51 3.19 1.97
N GLY A 50 3.34 2.78 2.90
CA GLY A 50 3.29 3.25 4.27
C GLY A 50 3.56 4.75 4.41
N VAL A 51 4.47 5.31 3.61
CA VAL A 51 4.80 6.74 3.62
C VAL A 51 3.93 7.50 2.62
N TYR A 52 3.96 7.15 1.34
CA TYR A 52 3.34 7.99 0.31
C TYR A 52 1.83 7.82 0.20
N CYS A 53 1.33 6.62 -0.12
CA CYS A 53 -0.11 6.42 -0.27
C CYS A 53 -0.84 6.69 1.04
N HIS A 54 -0.36 6.15 2.14
CA HIS A 54 -1.02 6.18 3.44
C HIS A 54 -0.87 7.56 4.11
N ARG A 55 0.35 7.96 4.51
CA ARG A 55 0.53 9.15 5.34
C ARG A 55 0.53 10.44 4.55
N TYR A 56 1.10 10.46 3.34
CA TYR A 56 1.13 11.66 2.52
C TYR A 56 -0.17 11.87 1.75
N LEU A 57 -0.58 10.94 0.88
CA LEU A 57 -1.73 11.14 0.00
C LEU A 57 -3.07 11.04 0.73
N SER A 58 -3.24 10.08 1.64
CA SER A 58 -4.52 9.91 2.35
C SER A 58 -4.69 10.93 3.45
N HIS A 59 -3.71 11.08 4.32
CA HIS A 59 -3.85 11.82 5.57
C HIS A 59 -3.19 13.20 5.57
N CYS A 60 -2.39 13.56 4.54
CA CYS A 60 -1.69 14.85 4.46
C CYS A 60 -0.87 15.15 5.73
N SER A 61 -0.25 14.13 6.32
CA SER A 61 0.39 14.22 7.63
C SER A 61 1.78 14.85 7.62
N PHE A 62 2.34 15.11 6.44
CA PHE A 62 3.61 15.84 6.25
C PHE A 62 3.70 16.39 4.82
N ASP A 63 4.64 17.29 4.57
CA ASP A 63 4.98 17.79 3.25
C ASP A 63 6.36 17.33 2.80
N THR A 64 6.55 17.18 1.48
CA THR A 64 7.82 16.73 0.88
C THR A 64 8.05 17.41 -0.49
N PRO A 65 9.32 17.62 -0.92
CA PRO A 65 9.62 18.25 -2.21
C PRO A 65 9.00 17.52 -3.39
N ARG A 66 8.64 18.28 -4.44
CA ARG A 66 7.95 17.75 -5.63
C ARG A 66 8.68 16.57 -6.29
N PHE A 67 9.99 16.65 -6.42
CA PHE A 67 10.77 15.55 -7.03
C PHE A 67 10.71 14.26 -6.20
N ILE A 68 10.67 14.38 -4.87
CA ILE A 68 10.45 13.22 -3.97
C ILE A 68 9.05 12.62 -4.19
N GLN A 69 8.00 13.47 -4.29
CA GLN A 69 6.65 12.99 -4.58
C GLN A 69 6.60 12.18 -5.89
N GLN A 70 7.33 12.60 -6.92
CA GLN A 70 7.40 11.90 -8.20
C GLN A 70 8.04 10.50 -8.07
N ILE A 71 9.14 10.40 -7.33
CA ILE A 71 9.82 9.13 -7.05
C ILE A 71 8.90 8.20 -6.25
N LEU A 72 8.31 8.70 -5.16
CA LEU A 72 7.41 7.94 -4.30
C LEU A 72 6.15 7.47 -5.04
N ASN A 73 5.64 8.29 -5.95
CA ASN A 73 4.49 7.92 -6.79
C ASN A 73 4.81 6.71 -7.69
N ILE A 74 6.02 6.59 -8.22
CA ILE A 74 6.43 5.42 -9.00
C ILE A 74 6.51 4.18 -8.09
N PHE A 75 7.09 4.28 -6.91
CA PHE A 75 7.10 3.16 -5.96
C PHE A 75 5.69 2.72 -5.57
N ALA A 76 4.78 3.66 -5.36
CA ALA A 76 3.38 3.36 -5.07
C ALA A 76 2.67 2.65 -6.24
N VAL A 77 2.95 3.04 -7.49
CA VAL A 77 2.43 2.33 -8.68
C VAL A 77 2.89 0.88 -8.68
N MET A 78 4.16 0.65 -8.33
CA MET A 78 4.74 -0.69 -8.35
C MET A 78 4.22 -1.63 -7.26
N GLY A 79 3.53 -1.14 -6.24
CA GLY A 79 2.92 -2.00 -5.22
C GLY A 79 1.67 -2.77 -5.67
N LEU A 80 1.13 -2.47 -6.86
CA LEU A 80 0.02 -3.18 -7.51
C LEU A 80 -1.26 -3.31 -6.65
N GLN A 81 -1.64 -2.22 -5.97
CA GLN A 81 -2.88 -2.15 -5.17
C GLN A 81 -3.88 -1.11 -5.71
N GLY A 82 -3.81 -0.81 -7.01
CA GLY A 82 -4.54 0.27 -7.67
C GLY A 82 -3.71 1.54 -7.78
N SER A 83 -4.23 2.54 -8.53
CA SER A 83 -3.50 3.79 -8.63
C SER A 83 -3.39 4.49 -7.29
N PRO A 84 -2.29 5.23 -7.00
CA PRO A 84 -2.14 5.95 -5.72
C PRO A 84 -3.33 6.85 -5.37
N LEU A 85 -3.95 7.49 -6.39
CA LEU A 85 -5.16 8.30 -6.24
C LEU A 85 -6.36 7.47 -5.75
N THR A 86 -6.63 6.32 -6.40
CA THR A 86 -7.74 5.43 -6.02
C THR A 86 -7.50 4.78 -4.67
N TRP A 87 -6.28 4.37 -4.39
CA TRP A 87 -5.92 3.79 -3.11
C TRP A 87 -6.17 4.77 -1.97
N ALA A 88 -5.68 6.01 -2.09
CA ALA A 88 -5.89 7.05 -1.07
C ALA A 88 -7.38 7.37 -0.87
N ALA A 89 -8.17 7.40 -1.94
CA ALA A 89 -9.61 7.64 -1.84
C ALA A 89 -10.35 6.51 -1.13
N ASN A 90 -9.96 5.25 -1.37
CA ASN A 90 -10.49 4.09 -0.65
C ASN A 90 -10.08 4.11 0.82
N HIS A 91 -8.83 4.42 1.12
CA HIS A 91 -8.33 4.46 2.49
C HIS A 91 -9.01 5.54 3.34
N VAL A 92 -9.18 6.75 2.81
CA VAL A 92 -9.96 7.81 3.50
C VAL A 92 -11.42 7.40 3.68
N LYS A 93 -12.01 6.67 2.73
CA LYS A 93 -13.35 6.10 2.88
C LYS A 93 -13.40 5.07 4.00
N HIS A 94 -12.40 4.18 4.10
CA HIS A 94 -12.26 3.23 5.19
C HIS A 94 -12.28 3.94 6.55
N HIS A 95 -11.46 4.96 6.78
CA HIS A 95 -11.47 5.73 8.04
C HIS A 95 -12.83 6.34 8.40
N LYS A 96 -13.64 6.73 7.41
CA LYS A 96 -14.98 7.29 7.66
C LYS A 96 -16.00 6.27 8.12
N CYS A 97 -15.86 5.02 7.69
CA CYS A 97 -16.85 3.98 7.96
C CYS A 97 -16.21 2.62 8.31
N ALA A 98 -15.02 2.66 8.92
CA ALA A 98 -14.28 1.44 9.29
C ALA A 98 -15.17 0.46 10.07
N ASP A 99 -15.16 -0.81 9.65
CA ASP A 99 -15.97 -1.91 10.19
C ASP A 99 -17.50 -1.72 10.10
N LYS A 100 -17.97 -0.70 9.36
CA LYS A 100 -19.41 -0.38 9.17
C LYS A 100 -19.81 -0.55 7.72
N GLN A 101 -21.10 -0.40 7.45
CA GLN A 101 -21.64 -0.44 6.10
C GLN A 101 -20.96 0.63 5.21
N GLY A 102 -20.45 0.21 4.06
CA GLY A 102 -19.76 1.04 3.09
C GLY A 102 -18.25 1.11 3.26
N ASP A 103 -17.68 0.37 4.23
CA ASP A 103 -16.24 0.18 4.36
C ASP A 103 -15.71 -0.59 3.13
N PRO A 104 -14.70 -0.05 2.42
CA PRO A 104 -14.06 -0.76 1.31
C PRO A 104 -13.38 -2.08 1.70
N HIS A 105 -12.99 -2.21 2.96
CA HIS A 105 -12.17 -3.32 3.47
C HIS A 105 -12.70 -3.87 4.80
N PRO A 106 -14.00 -4.21 4.91
CA PRO A 106 -14.56 -4.61 6.20
C PRO A 106 -13.86 -5.87 6.72
N SER A 107 -13.36 -5.81 7.94
CA SER A 107 -12.65 -6.93 8.57
C SER A 107 -13.53 -8.16 8.76
N SER A 108 -14.87 -7.96 8.83
CA SER A 108 -15.88 -9.00 8.91
C SER A 108 -15.85 -9.97 7.71
N ASP A 109 -15.52 -9.47 6.53
CA ASP A 109 -15.48 -10.26 5.30
C ASP A 109 -14.23 -11.16 5.20
N GLY A 110 -13.30 -11.05 6.12
CA GLY A 110 -12.19 -11.97 6.31
C GLY A 110 -11.40 -12.22 5.01
N ILE A 111 -11.53 -13.43 4.45
CA ILE A 111 -10.81 -13.85 3.25
C ILE A 111 -11.16 -13.02 2.01
N ARG A 112 -12.38 -12.50 1.90
CA ARG A 112 -12.76 -11.62 0.77
C ARG A 112 -12.01 -10.30 0.83
N THR A 113 -11.91 -9.69 2.02
CA THR A 113 -11.09 -8.50 2.24
C THR A 113 -9.62 -8.79 2.02
N TRP A 114 -9.12 -9.95 2.51
CA TRP A 114 -7.73 -10.36 2.32
C TRP A 114 -7.31 -10.40 0.85
N PHE A 115 -8.14 -10.98 -0.02
CA PHE A 115 -7.87 -11.09 -1.46
C PHE A 115 -8.53 -9.99 -2.30
N TRP A 116 -9.07 -8.95 -1.66
CA TRP A 116 -9.70 -7.81 -2.33
C TRP A 116 -10.87 -8.19 -3.25
N LEU A 117 -11.55 -9.28 -2.95
CA LEU A 117 -12.61 -9.83 -3.81
C LEU A 117 -13.90 -9.00 -3.82
N GLY A 118 -14.07 -8.07 -2.88
CA GLY A 118 -15.21 -7.15 -2.79
C GLY A 118 -14.89 -5.69 -3.07
N ALA A 119 -13.64 -5.36 -3.39
CA ALA A 119 -13.15 -3.97 -3.43
C ALA A 119 -13.70 -3.10 -4.59
N GLY A 120 -14.61 -3.60 -5.42
CA GLY A 120 -15.18 -2.84 -6.55
C GLY A 120 -16.55 -2.20 -6.32
N ASP A 121 -17.25 -2.53 -5.24
CA ASP A 121 -18.68 -2.28 -5.11
C ASP A 121 -19.06 -1.08 -4.22
N HIS A 122 -18.10 -0.23 -3.86
CA HIS A 122 -18.33 0.91 -2.97
C HIS A 122 -18.02 2.25 -3.63
N THR A 123 -18.63 3.31 -3.09
CA THR A 123 -18.40 4.67 -3.58
C THR A 123 -17.05 5.20 -3.10
N ILE A 124 -16.26 5.75 -4.01
CA ILE A 124 -14.97 6.37 -3.73
C ILE A 124 -15.14 7.74 -3.07
N GLU A 125 -14.20 8.13 -2.21
CA GLU A 125 -14.20 9.43 -1.53
C GLU A 125 -13.89 10.57 -2.53
N ARG A 126 -14.93 11.30 -2.93
CA ARG A 126 -14.87 12.34 -3.98
C ARG A 126 -13.94 13.51 -3.64
N ASN A 127 -13.81 13.87 -2.36
CA ASN A 127 -12.94 14.98 -1.96
C ASN A 127 -11.47 14.67 -2.21
N VAL A 128 -11.04 13.42 -1.99
CA VAL A 128 -9.68 12.96 -2.31
C VAL A 128 -9.46 12.97 -3.81
N ILE A 129 -10.44 12.50 -4.59
CA ILE A 129 -10.37 12.53 -6.07
C ILE A 129 -10.24 13.97 -6.58
N LYS A 130 -10.99 14.93 -6.04
CA LYS A 130 -10.87 16.35 -6.42
C LYS A 130 -9.49 16.91 -6.08
N ARG A 131 -8.99 16.65 -4.86
CA ARG A 131 -7.69 17.13 -4.39
C ARG A 131 -6.53 16.59 -5.24
N LEU A 132 -6.44 15.29 -5.39
CA LEU A 132 -5.34 14.65 -6.12
C LEU A 132 -5.52 14.71 -7.64
N GLY A 133 -6.76 14.70 -8.14
CA GLY A 133 -7.07 14.75 -9.56
C GLY A 133 -6.79 16.10 -10.22
N GLY A 134 -6.59 17.18 -9.44
CA GLY A 134 -6.08 18.47 -9.91
C GLY A 134 -4.61 18.39 -10.38
N ASP A 135 -3.85 17.42 -9.91
CA ASP A 135 -2.45 17.22 -10.24
C ASP A 135 -2.28 16.32 -11.47
N ASN A 136 -1.55 16.81 -12.47
CA ASN A 136 -1.27 16.09 -13.71
C ASN A 136 -0.57 14.74 -13.47
N MET A 137 0.35 14.67 -12.50
CA MET A 137 1.05 13.44 -12.16
C MET A 137 0.05 12.35 -11.74
N HIS A 138 -0.84 12.64 -10.80
CA HIS A 138 -1.83 11.67 -10.33
C HIS A 138 -2.84 11.28 -11.40
N ARG A 139 -3.28 12.23 -12.23
CA ARG A 139 -4.18 11.94 -13.38
C ARG A 139 -3.52 11.01 -14.39
N LEU A 140 -2.30 11.32 -14.81
CA LEU A 140 -1.57 10.51 -15.78
C LEU A 140 -1.25 9.13 -15.23
N THR A 141 -0.80 9.06 -13.98
CA THR A 141 -0.53 7.81 -13.29
C THR A 141 -1.78 6.94 -13.20
N SER A 142 -2.93 7.50 -12.83
CA SER A 142 -4.20 6.75 -12.77
C SER A 142 -4.65 6.30 -14.17
N LYS A 143 -4.57 7.17 -15.17
CA LYS A 143 -4.98 6.86 -16.54
C LYS A 143 -4.16 5.74 -17.17
N TYR A 144 -2.85 5.75 -16.94
CA TYR A 144 -1.90 4.82 -17.55
C TYR A 144 -1.36 3.77 -16.58
N TYR A 145 -1.99 3.58 -15.42
CA TYR A 145 -1.54 2.76 -14.31
C TYR A 145 -0.99 1.38 -14.74
N PHE A 146 -1.80 0.56 -15.38
CA PHE A 146 -1.38 -0.78 -15.82
C PHE A 146 -0.31 -0.75 -16.91
N LYS A 147 -0.32 0.28 -17.76
CA LYS A 147 0.72 0.43 -18.81
C LYS A 147 2.07 0.75 -18.19
N ILE A 148 2.11 1.67 -17.22
CA ILE A 148 3.34 2.04 -16.49
C ILE A 148 3.85 0.83 -15.72
N PHE A 149 2.97 0.18 -14.96
CA PHE A 149 3.33 -1.00 -14.16
C PHE A 149 3.96 -2.09 -15.02
N TRP A 150 3.25 -2.57 -16.06
CA TRP A 150 3.74 -3.67 -16.89
C TRP A 150 4.95 -3.29 -17.75
N ALA A 151 5.08 -2.02 -18.15
CA ALA A 151 6.28 -1.57 -18.85
C ALA A 151 7.52 -1.65 -17.93
N ILE A 152 7.43 -1.23 -16.67
CA ILE A 152 8.54 -1.34 -15.72
C ILE A 152 8.89 -2.81 -15.44
N ILE A 153 7.89 -3.68 -15.24
CA ILE A 153 8.11 -5.12 -15.04
C ILE A 153 8.80 -5.73 -16.25
N LEU A 154 8.36 -5.43 -17.47
CA LEU A 154 8.97 -5.95 -18.70
C LEU A 154 10.41 -5.45 -18.89
N ILE A 155 10.65 -4.15 -18.69
CA ILE A 155 12.01 -3.58 -18.79
C ILE A 155 12.93 -4.21 -17.75
N SER A 156 12.49 -4.36 -16.51
CA SER A 156 13.29 -5.00 -15.47
C SER A 156 13.63 -6.47 -15.80
N PHE A 157 12.66 -7.19 -16.38
CA PHE A 157 12.87 -8.59 -16.80
C PHE A 157 13.88 -8.71 -17.96
N ILE A 158 13.84 -7.77 -18.92
CA ILE A 158 14.80 -7.74 -20.04
C ILE A 158 16.21 -7.40 -19.54
N ILE A 159 16.35 -6.52 -18.56
CA ILE A 159 17.65 -6.17 -17.98
C ILE A 159 18.23 -7.35 -17.19
N ASP A 160 17.49 -7.87 -16.24
CA ASP A 160 17.83 -9.08 -15.48
C ASP A 160 16.57 -9.66 -14.83
N PRO A 161 16.13 -10.88 -15.16
CA PRO A 161 14.96 -11.51 -14.56
C PRO A 161 14.97 -11.52 -13.02
N ARG A 162 16.15 -11.58 -12.40
CA ARG A 162 16.29 -11.55 -10.94
C ARG A 162 15.85 -10.22 -10.33
N VAL A 163 16.05 -9.09 -11.01
CA VAL A 163 15.51 -7.79 -10.57
C VAL A 163 13.99 -7.84 -10.51
N THR A 164 13.35 -8.42 -11.53
CA THR A 164 11.88 -8.58 -11.52
C THR A 164 11.42 -9.47 -10.37
N ILE A 165 12.11 -10.57 -10.11
CA ILE A 165 11.72 -11.57 -9.09
C ILE A 165 11.96 -11.02 -7.69
N TYR A 166 13.19 -10.59 -7.40
CA TYR A 166 13.60 -10.24 -6.04
C TYR A 166 13.19 -8.82 -5.63
N PHE A 167 13.37 -7.82 -6.52
CA PHE A 167 13.03 -6.44 -6.18
C PHE A 167 11.53 -6.17 -6.32
N PHE A 168 10.94 -6.52 -7.48
CA PHE A 168 9.54 -6.16 -7.75
C PHE A 168 8.57 -7.21 -7.23
N ALA A 169 8.61 -8.45 -7.73
CA ALA A 169 7.57 -9.43 -7.45
C ALA A 169 7.47 -9.76 -5.95
N PHE A 170 8.60 -9.95 -5.26
CA PHE A 170 8.61 -10.16 -3.81
C PHE A 170 7.99 -8.99 -3.06
N ALA A 171 8.40 -7.74 -3.35
CA ALA A 171 7.90 -6.57 -2.67
C ALA A 171 6.40 -6.31 -2.93
N ILE A 172 5.92 -6.59 -4.15
CA ILE A 172 4.50 -6.48 -4.51
C ILE A 172 3.68 -7.48 -3.69
N ILE A 173 4.11 -8.75 -3.65
CA ILE A 173 3.44 -9.81 -2.89
C ILE A 173 3.45 -9.48 -1.40
N TYR A 174 4.60 -9.07 -0.88
CA TYR A 174 4.76 -8.65 0.51
C TYR A 174 3.77 -7.51 0.85
N SER A 175 3.79 -6.41 0.10
CA SER A 175 2.91 -5.26 0.35
C SER A 175 1.43 -5.62 0.25
N PHE A 176 1.05 -6.46 -0.71
CA PHE A 176 -0.33 -6.94 -0.86
C PHE A 176 -0.79 -7.69 0.39
N HIS A 177 -0.01 -8.65 0.87
CA HIS A 177 -0.38 -9.44 2.04
C HIS A 177 -0.28 -8.67 3.36
N VAL A 178 0.67 -7.74 3.47
CA VAL A 178 0.81 -6.87 4.66
C VAL A 178 -0.38 -5.90 4.76
N SER A 179 -0.78 -5.25 3.68
CA SER A 179 -1.98 -4.40 3.68
C SER A 179 -3.24 -5.19 4.02
N SER A 180 -3.36 -6.41 3.49
CA SER A 180 -4.46 -7.33 3.82
C SER A 180 -4.44 -7.74 5.29
N PHE A 181 -3.25 -8.01 5.84
CA PHE A 181 -3.07 -8.33 7.25
C PHE A 181 -3.53 -7.16 8.15
N VAL A 182 -3.13 -5.94 7.83
CA VAL A 182 -3.56 -4.73 8.56
C VAL A 182 -5.09 -4.62 8.54
N ASN A 183 -5.71 -4.71 7.37
CA ASN A 183 -7.17 -4.54 7.22
C ASN A 183 -7.99 -5.67 7.90
N VAL A 184 -7.48 -6.89 7.99
CA VAL A 184 -8.24 -8.03 8.54
C VAL A 184 -7.83 -8.34 9.97
N VAL A 185 -6.52 -8.42 10.25
CA VAL A 185 -6.03 -8.90 11.54
C VAL A 185 -5.98 -7.78 12.57
N LEU A 186 -5.52 -6.57 12.18
CA LEU A 186 -5.47 -5.43 13.11
C LEU A 186 -6.82 -4.76 13.36
N HIS A 187 -7.91 -5.31 12.85
CA HIS A 187 -9.27 -5.02 13.27
C HIS A 187 -9.90 -6.15 14.12
N LYS A 188 -9.09 -7.13 14.56
CA LYS A 188 -9.57 -8.26 15.37
C LYS A 188 -8.65 -8.62 16.54
N PHE A 189 -7.34 -8.49 16.33
CA PHE A 189 -6.33 -8.98 17.27
C PHE A 189 -5.29 -7.90 17.56
N GLY A 190 -4.99 -7.70 18.84
CA GLY A 190 -4.00 -6.74 19.32
C GLY A 190 -4.48 -5.98 20.55
N TYR A 191 -3.72 -4.99 20.97
CA TYR A 191 -4.11 -4.10 22.07
C TYR A 191 -4.62 -2.75 21.54
N ARG A 192 -5.28 -1.98 22.36
CA ARG A 192 -5.80 -0.65 22.05
C ARG A 192 -5.27 0.37 23.05
N ASN A 193 -4.83 1.52 22.56
CA ASN A 193 -4.49 2.68 23.38
C ASN A 193 -5.66 3.66 23.49
N PHE A 194 -6.56 3.64 22.50
CA PHE A 194 -7.68 4.58 22.39
C PHE A 194 -8.99 3.84 22.13
N ASP A 195 -10.08 4.41 22.65
CA ASP A 195 -11.43 3.96 22.35
C ASP A 195 -11.93 4.65 21.07
N THR A 196 -11.67 4.03 19.93
CA THR A 196 -12.13 4.49 18.60
C THR A 196 -13.47 3.85 18.25
N ASN A 197 -14.23 4.47 17.32
CA ASN A 197 -15.54 3.97 16.85
C ASN A 197 -15.46 2.79 15.87
N ASP A 198 -14.33 2.08 15.85
CA ASP A 198 -14.02 0.93 15.01
C ASP A 198 -13.29 -0.13 15.84
N ASN A 199 -12.93 -1.25 15.22
CA ASN A 199 -12.25 -2.36 15.90
C ASN A 199 -10.72 -2.33 15.74
N SER A 200 -10.14 -1.22 15.30
CA SER A 200 -8.69 -1.10 15.09
C SER A 200 -7.89 -1.43 16.35
N THR A 201 -6.78 -2.15 16.19
CA THR A 201 -5.89 -2.58 17.25
C THR A 201 -4.43 -2.30 16.89
N ASN A 202 -3.53 -2.44 17.86
CA ASN A 202 -2.09 -2.31 17.70
C ASN A 202 -1.41 -3.68 17.82
N LEU A 203 -0.39 -3.93 17.00
CA LEU A 203 0.47 -5.10 17.10
C LEU A 203 1.92 -4.67 16.88
N PRO A 204 2.85 -4.85 17.84
CA PRO A 204 4.19 -4.27 17.79
C PRO A 204 5.13 -5.05 16.85
N LEU A 205 4.84 -5.02 15.55
CA LEU A 205 5.66 -5.58 14.47
C LEU A 205 6.12 -4.48 13.49
N PRO A 206 6.85 -3.44 13.97
CA PRO A 206 7.06 -2.21 13.23
C PRO A 206 7.90 -2.34 11.95
N ILE A 207 8.71 -3.39 11.83
CA ILE A 207 9.56 -3.62 10.64
C ILE A 207 8.76 -4.37 9.56
N PHE A 208 7.76 -5.16 9.95
CA PHE A 208 7.00 -6.01 9.05
C PHE A 208 5.67 -5.41 8.61
N LEU A 209 5.14 -4.40 9.31
CA LEU A 209 3.82 -3.83 9.03
C LEU A 209 3.93 -2.38 8.60
N GLU A 210 3.10 -1.99 7.64
CA GLU A 210 2.99 -0.60 7.16
C GLU A 210 2.30 0.31 8.19
N SER A 211 1.47 -0.25 9.06
CA SER A 211 0.77 0.46 10.13
C SER A 211 0.60 -0.44 11.36
N PRO A 212 1.70 -0.70 12.11
CA PRO A 212 1.68 -1.63 13.26
C PRO A 212 0.83 -1.11 14.42
N TYR A 213 0.70 0.21 14.56
CA TYR A 213 -0.08 0.86 15.61
C TYR A 213 -1.39 1.43 15.03
N HIS A 214 -2.20 0.52 14.50
CA HIS A 214 -3.37 0.85 13.70
C HIS A 214 -4.49 1.55 14.50
N ASN A 215 -4.66 1.20 15.77
CA ASN A 215 -5.58 1.91 16.67
C ASN A 215 -5.09 3.34 16.98
N ASN A 216 -3.79 3.53 17.19
CA ASN A 216 -3.23 4.88 17.36
C ASN A 216 -3.46 5.72 16.11
N HIS A 217 -3.26 5.11 14.94
CA HIS A 217 -3.49 5.75 13.65
C HIS A 217 -4.97 6.10 13.42
N HIS A 218 -5.91 5.21 13.72
CA HIS A 218 -7.34 5.50 13.61
C HIS A 218 -7.80 6.60 14.56
N ASN A 219 -7.14 6.76 15.72
CA ASN A 219 -7.41 7.85 16.66
C ASN A 219 -6.91 9.21 16.16
N ASP A 220 -5.72 9.27 15.54
CA ASP A 220 -5.16 10.51 14.95
C ASP A 220 -4.49 10.21 13.61
N PRO A 221 -5.26 10.15 12.50
CA PRO A 221 -4.73 9.88 11.18
C PRO A 221 -3.79 10.96 10.65
N SER A 222 -3.89 12.19 11.17
CA SER A 222 -3.07 13.33 10.75
C SER A 222 -1.64 13.27 11.28
N ASN A 223 -1.39 12.48 12.32
CA ASN A 223 -0.07 12.32 12.90
C ASN A 223 0.76 11.29 12.10
N TYR A 224 1.87 11.74 11.51
CA TYR A 224 2.76 10.82 10.80
C TYR A 224 3.56 9.89 11.74
N ASN A 225 3.64 10.17 13.03
CA ASN A 225 4.18 9.26 14.04
C ASN A 225 3.04 8.50 14.71
N GLN A 226 2.92 7.22 14.44
CA GLN A 226 1.89 6.37 15.02
C GLN A 226 2.29 5.78 16.40
N ALA A 227 3.56 5.92 16.81
CA ALA A 227 4.03 5.50 18.13
C ALA A 227 3.58 6.50 19.19
N VAL A 228 2.92 6.00 20.25
CA VAL A 228 2.40 6.79 21.39
C VAL A 228 3.10 6.37 22.69
N LYS A 229 3.33 5.07 22.89
CA LYS A 229 4.00 4.54 24.07
C LYS A 229 5.51 4.48 23.86
N TRP A 230 6.28 4.56 24.95
CA TRP A 230 7.74 4.54 24.91
C TRP A 230 8.36 3.28 24.25
N TYR A 231 7.64 2.15 24.26
CA TYR A 231 8.04 0.89 23.64
C TYR A 231 7.54 0.70 22.22
N GLU A 232 6.75 1.62 21.71
CA GLU A 232 6.27 1.60 20.32
C GLU A 232 7.32 2.24 19.41
N PHE A 233 7.68 1.53 18.34
CA PHE A 233 8.66 2.00 17.37
C PHE A 233 8.02 2.07 15.98
N ASP A 234 7.93 3.26 15.42
CA ASP A 234 7.37 3.50 14.09
C ASP A 234 8.48 3.83 13.08
N ILE A 235 8.86 2.83 12.27
CA ILE A 235 9.91 3.01 11.26
C ILE A 235 9.56 4.12 10.26
N HIS A 236 8.28 4.28 9.89
CA HIS A 236 7.88 5.28 8.91
C HIS A 236 8.08 6.71 9.38
N LYS A 237 7.99 6.96 10.69
CA LYS A 237 8.35 8.25 11.27
C LYS A 237 9.78 8.64 10.89
N TYR A 238 10.72 7.73 10.99
CA TYR A 238 12.13 7.98 10.64
C TYR A 238 12.33 8.13 9.13
N LEU A 239 11.64 7.33 8.32
CA LEU A 239 11.68 7.45 6.86
C LEU A 239 11.12 8.80 6.39
N ILE A 240 10.06 9.29 7.03
CA ILE A 240 9.46 10.61 6.75
C ILE A 240 10.42 11.74 7.17
N ASP A 241 11.06 11.62 8.34
CA ASP A 241 12.00 12.65 8.82
C ASP A 241 13.15 12.90 7.86
N ILE A 242 13.53 11.90 7.04
CA ILE A 242 14.59 12.04 6.02
C ILE A 242 14.11 12.87 4.81
N ILE A 243 12.82 12.81 4.47
CA ILE A 243 12.31 13.36 3.20
C ILE A 243 11.36 14.55 3.35
N LYS A 244 10.84 14.81 4.55
CA LYS A 244 9.91 15.91 4.78
C LYS A 244 10.61 17.27 4.67
N VAL A 245 9.87 18.28 4.23
CA VAL A 245 10.29 19.69 4.38
C VAL A 245 10.15 20.10 5.84
N LYS A 246 11.03 20.98 6.27
CA LYS A 246 11.04 21.51 7.65
C LYS A 246 9.93 22.52 7.84
#